data_5cc7c959eedbe77a8f04b97bab1baab4
#
_entry.id   5cc7c959eedbe77a8f04b97bab1baab4
#
_cell.length_a   1.000
_cell.length_b   1.000
_cell.length_c   1.000
_cell.angle_alpha   90.00
_cell.angle_beta   90.00
_cell.angle_gamma   90.00
#
_symmetry.space_group_name_H-M   'P 1'
#
loop_
_entity.id
_entity.type
_entity.pdbx_description
1 polymer ?
#
loop_
_entity_poly.entity_id
_entity_poly.type
_entity_poly.pdbx_seq_one_letter_code
_entity_poly.pdbx_strand_id
1 'polypeptide(L)'
;MCKAVIMAGGEGKRLRPITCTLPKPMVPLLNKPVIDYCIELLKKHGVEDITATLHYLPNVIMRHCGDGGKYGVKLSYSIEDAPLGTAGSVRKAVGADARRTIVISGDAMTDADLTEAMCFHKARGAAVTIVLKRVSVPTEYGVAMTDSKGRIYRFLEKPMLSEVFSDLANTGIYILEPEVIERIPEGEKYDFSKDLFPALLKEKMPVYGYVTDRYWCDIGDIAQYKAAQRDMLDGRCAFTTAAKQKDGAWIEDGAVISESAELLGPCYIGSGAEVSEAVVSDYSVVGSGARIGRGSSLKRTVLMENTRVRENAELRGAILCEGAEVESGASIYSGTVIGSGSRVGKNCTVCNGASLWPEKELREDEDCTENLQWEEDTPKPGIMSRIRGYCDRTMTPERAVRIGAAFARSSGRLPLEIAVSTDGSQQGV
;
A
#
# COMPACT_ATOMS: atom_id res chain seq x y z
N MET A 1 -28.64 -13.09 -2.36
CA MET A 1 -27.47 -12.72 -1.53
C MET A 1 -26.54 -11.88 -2.39
N CYS A 2 -25.88 -10.88 -1.80
CA CYS A 2 -24.92 -10.04 -2.51
C CYS A 2 -23.53 -10.67 -2.43
N LYS A 3 -22.73 -10.55 -3.49
CA LYS A 3 -21.32 -10.93 -3.54
C LYS A 3 -20.46 -9.70 -3.45
N ALA A 4 -19.24 -9.81 -2.97
CA ALA A 4 -18.28 -8.70 -3.06
C ALA A 4 -17.02 -9.08 -3.86
N VAL A 5 -16.43 -8.06 -4.49
CA VAL A 5 -15.13 -8.16 -5.13
C VAL A 5 -14.22 -7.08 -4.55
N ILE A 6 -13.08 -7.49 -4.00
CA ILE A 6 -12.02 -6.59 -3.55
C ILE A 6 -10.99 -6.47 -4.68
N MET A 7 -10.82 -5.27 -5.22
CA MET A 7 -9.79 -5.00 -6.22
C MET A 7 -8.43 -4.85 -5.54
N ALA A 8 -7.57 -5.86 -5.63
CA ALA A 8 -6.32 -5.96 -4.90
C ALA A 8 -5.08 -6.24 -5.78
N GLY A 9 -5.16 -5.97 -7.09
CA GLY A 9 -4.10 -6.27 -8.06
C GLY A 9 -3.02 -5.19 -8.24
N GLY A 10 -3.15 -4.03 -7.59
CA GLY A 10 -2.29 -2.87 -7.82
C GLY A 10 -0.86 -3.00 -7.26
N GLU A 11 0.16 -2.55 -8.03
CA GLU A 11 1.58 -2.55 -7.62
C GLU A 11 1.92 -1.49 -6.57
N GLY A 12 1.19 -0.37 -6.50
CA GLY A 12 1.45 0.72 -5.56
C GLY A 12 2.78 1.45 -5.77
N LYS A 13 3.19 1.72 -6.99
CA LYS A 13 4.52 2.32 -7.34
C LYS A 13 4.87 3.59 -6.57
N ARG A 14 3.88 4.44 -6.24
CA ARG A 14 4.08 5.69 -5.49
C ARG A 14 4.35 5.49 -4.00
N LEU A 15 4.11 4.27 -3.48
CA LEU A 15 4.41 3.87 -2.10
C LEU A 15 5.79 3.20 -1.96
N ARG A 16 6.53 3.01 -3.06
CA ARG A 16 7.91 2.48 -2.96
C ARG A 16 8.78 3.38 -2.07
N PRO A 17 9.65 2.78 -1.26
CA PRO A 17 10.07 1.37 -1.21
C PRO A 17 9.17 0.42 -0.41
N ILE A 18 8.12 0.85 0.30
CA ILE A 18 7.22 -0.03 1.07
C ILE A 18 6.67 -1.17 0.20
N THR A 19 6.18 -0.82 -0.99
CA THR A 19 5.57 -1.79 -1.91
C THR A 19 6.55 -2.54 -2.80
N CYS A 20 7.84 -2.48 -2.53
CA CYS A 20 8.80 -3.38 -3.18
C CYS A 20 8.64 -4.83 -2.70
N THR A 21 8.24 -5.03 -1.44
CA THR A 21 8.10 -6.35 -0.81
C THR A 21 6.67 -6.70 -0.42
N LEU A 22 5.77 -5.71 -0.40
CA LEU A 22 4.36 -5.88 -0.06
C LEU A 22 3.45 -5.39 -1.19
N PRO A 23 2.38 -6.11 -1.56
CA PRO A 23 1.36 -5.55 -2.44
C PRO A 23 0.59 -4.44 -1.70
N LYS A 24 0.10 -3.44 -2.42
CA LYS A 24 -0.55 -2.25 -1.84
C LYS A 24 -1.63 -2.57 -0.79
N PRO A 25 -2.52 -3.56 -0.98
CA PRO A 25 -3.52 -3.93 0.03
C PRO A 25 -2.96 -4.50 1.34
N MET A 26 -1.68 -4.93 1.33
CA MET A 26 -1.00 -5.46 2.51
C MET A 26 -0.22 -4.40 3.29
N VAL A 27 -0.19 -3.16 2.83
CA VAL A 27 0.45 -2.07 3.59
C VAL A 27 -0.28 -1.89 4.92
N PRO A 28 0.43 -1.93 6.08
CA PRO A 28 -0.23 -1.91 7.37
C PRO A 28 -0.62 -0.50 7.79
N LEU A 29 -1.86 -0.34 8.29
CA LEU A 29 -2.31 0.81 9.07
C LEU A 29 -2.51 0.36 10.50
N LEU A 30 -1.88 1.02 11.47
CA LEU A 30 -1.92 0.63 12.89
C LEU A 30 -1.73 -0.90 13.05
N ASN A 31 -0.67 -1.44 12.43
CA ASN A 31 -0.26 -2.85 12.45
C ASN A 31 -1.18 -3.86 11.73
N LYS A 32 -2.27 -3.42 11.12
CA LYS A 32 -3.17 -4.31 10.39
C LYS A 32 -3.20 -3.95 8.90
N PRO A 33 -3.05 -4.92 7.97
CA PRO A 33 -3.14 -4.70 6.53
C PRO A 33 -4.44 -4.03 6.11
N VAL A 34 -4.38 -3.15 5.12
CA VAL A 34 -5.58 -2.44 4.60
C VAL A 34 -6.66 -3.40 4.14
N ILE A 35 -6.29 -4.52 3.52
CA ILE A 35 -7.25 -5.53 3.05
C ILE A 35 -8.09 -6.11 4.19
N ASP A 36 -7.54 -6.22 5.39
CA ASP A 36 -8.27 -6.74 6.56
C ASP A 36 -9.43 -5.80 6.94
N TYR A 37 -9.21 -4.48 6.90
CA TYR A 37 -10.26 -3.50 7.12
C TYR A 37 -11.36 -3.58 6.05
N CYS A 38 -10.99 -3.82 4.79
CA CYS A 38 -11.96 -4.02 3.72
C CYS A 38 -12.82 -5.28 3.94
N ILE A 39 -12.20 -6.39 4.34
CA ILE A 39 -12.92 -7.64 4.63
C ILE A 39 -13.85 -7.47 5.84
N GLU A 40 -13.34 -6.86 6.93
CA GLU A 40 -14.13 -6.57 8.13
C GLU A 40 -15.32 -5.64 7.85
N LEU A 41 -15.12 -4.62 7.01
CA LEU A 41 -16.20 -3.73 6.57
C LEU A 41 -17.28 -4.50 5.82
N LEU A 42 -16.92 -5.32 4.85
CA LEU A 42 -17.86 -6.15 4.11
C LEU A 42 -18.62 -7.11 5.05
N LYS A 43 -17.91 -7.79 5.95
CA LYS A 43 -18.51 -8.68 6.96
C LYS A 43 -19.49 -7.94 7.87
N LYS A 44 -19.12 -6.75 8.36
CA LYS A 44 -19.97 -5.90 9.20
C LYS A 44 -21.32 -5.59 8.54
N HIS A 45 -21.32 -5.45 7.21
CA HIS A 45 -22.51 -5.17 6.41
C HIS A 45 -23.18 -6.44 5.83
N GLY A 46 -22.84 -7.63 6.35
CA GLY A 46 -23.48 -8.90 6.01
C GLY A 46 -23.07 -9.48 4.64
N VAL A 47 -21.91 -9.08 4.10
CA VAL A 47 -21.37 -9.62 2.85
C VAL A 47 -20.26 -10.61 3.18
N GLU A 48 -20.54 -11.89 3.01
CA GLU A 48 -19.67 -12.99 3.42
C GLU A 48 -19.05 -13.79 2.24
N ASP A 49 -19.58 -13.62 1.04
CA ASP A 49 -19.04 -14.24 -0.20
C ASP A 49 -18.19 -13.19 -0.92
N ILE A 50 -16.87 -13.30 -0.77
CA ILE A 50 -15.92 -12.30 -1.21
C ILE A 50 -14.92 -12.93 -2.19
N THR A 51 -14.60 -12.25 -3.28
CA THR A 51 -13.51 -12.61 -4.18
C THR A 51 -12.50 -11.46 -4.24
N ALA A 52 -11.22 -11.73 -4.02
CA ALA A 52 -10.16 -10.74 -4.22
C ALA A 52 -9.50 -10.93 -5.60
N THR A 53 -9.39 -9.85 -6.39
CA THR A 53 -8.63 -9.87 -7.65
C THR A 53 -7.17 -9.61 -7.37
N LEU A 54 -6.28 -10.44 -7.87
CA LEU A 54 -4.85 -10.41 -7.55
C LEU A 54 -4.01 -10.40 -8.81
N HIS A 55 -2.92 -9.62 -8.79
CA HIS A 55 -1.90 -9.62 -9.85
C HIS A 55 -0.50 -9.50 -9.26
N TYR A 56 -0.19 -8.40 -8.56
CA TYR A 56 1.13 -8.17 -7.97
C TYR A 56 1.26 -8.89 -6.62
N LEU A 57 2.32 -9.71 -6.48
CA LEU A 57 2.63 -10.49 -5.26
C LEU A 57 1.43 -11.25 -4.66
N PRO A 58 0.67 -12.03 -5.45
CA PRO A 58 -0.58 -12.63 -5.02
C PRO A 58 -0.41 -13.56 -3.81
N ASN A 59 0.71 -14.28 -3.71
CA ASN A 59 0.98 -15.22 -2.64
C ASN A 59 1.05 -14.56 -1.25
N VAL A 60 1.41 -13.28 -1.16
CA VAL A 60 1.46 -12.54 0.12
C VAL A 60 0.04 -12.40 0.67
N ILE A 61 -0.90 -11.94 -0.18
CA ILE A 61 -2.32 -11.80 0.21
C ILE A 61 -2.94 -13.15 0.53
N MET A 62 -2.71 -14.16 -0.32
CA MET A 62 -3.29 -15.50 -0.15
C MET A 62 -2.82 -16.18 1.14
N ARG A 63 -1.53 -16.07 1.51
CA ARG A 63 -1.02 -16.61 2.77
C ARG A 63 -1.61 -15.88 3.98
N HIS A 64 -1.74 -14.57 3.90
CA HIS A 64 -2.26 -13.76 5.00
C HIS A 64 -3.75 -14.01 5.23
N CYS A 65 -4.56 -13.95 4.18
CA CYS A 65 -6.01 -14.01 4.31
C CYS A 65 -6.56 -15.44 4.36
N GLY A 66 -5.85 -16.44 3.80
CA GLY A 66 -6.30 -17.82 3.72
C GLY A 66 -7.62 -17.96 2.94
N ASP A 67 -8.51 -18.79 3.43
CA ASP A 67 -9.86 -18.98 2.89
C ASP A 67 -10.91 -17.98 3.45
N GLY A 68 -10.47 -17.03 4.28
CA GLY A 68 -11.32 -16.05 4.94
C GLY A 68 -11.92 -16.52 6.27
N GLY A 69 -11.66 -17.76 6.69
CA GLY A 69 -12.21 -18.33 7.93
C GLY A 69 -11.90 -17.51 9.17
N LYS A 70 -10.69 -16.94 9.27
CA LYS A 70 -10.31 -16.08 10.40
C LYS A 70 -11.15 -14.79 10.53
N TYR A 71 -11.78 -14.34 9.44
CA TYR A 71 -12.71 -13.18 9.44
C TYR A 71 -14.18 -13.62 9.52
N GLY A 72 -14.47 -14.93 9.43
CA GLY A 72 -15.82 -15.47 9.35
C GLY A 72 -16.50 -15.17 8.01
N VAL A 73 -15.74 -15.17 6.91
CA VAL A 73 -16.22 -15.01 5.53
C VAL A 73 -15.68 -16.14 4.65
N LYS A 74 -16.25 -16.30 3.47
CA LYS A 74 -15.70 -17.14 2.41
C LYS A 74 -14.93 -16.26 1.45
N LEU A 75 -13.60 -16.39 1.42
CA LEU A 75 -12.73 -15.63 0.54
C LEU A 75 -12.20 -16.53 -0.58
N SER A 76 -12.38 -16.07 -1.80
CA SER A 76 -11.85 -16.69 -3.02
C SER A 76 -10.92 -15.73 -3.75
N TYR A 77 -10.11 -16.23 -4.66
CA TYR A 77 -9.11 -15.43 -5.37
C TYR A 77 -9.26 -15.57 -6.88
N SER A 78 -9.19 -14.45 -7.59
CA SER A 78 -9.11 -14.38 -9.03
C SER A 78 -7.75 -13.81 -9.42
N ILE A 79 -6.82 -14.68 -9.83
CA ILE A 79 -5.45 -14.31 -10.19
C ILE A 79 -5.42 -13.92 -11.67
N GLU A 80 -4.77 -12.80 -11.98
CA GLU A 80 -4.59 -12.28 -13.33
C GLU A 80 -3.17 -12.53 -13.82
N ASP A 81 -3.02 -13.16 -14.98
CA ASP A 81 -1.73 -13.35 -15.64
C ASP A 81 -1.23 -12.04 -16.29
N ALA A 82 -2.16 -11.21 -16.74
CA ALA A 82 -1.93 -9.87 -17.27
C ALA A 82 -2.99 -8.90 -16.73
N PRO A 83 -2.67 -7.61 -16.54
CA PRO A 83 -3.62 -6.62 -16.02
C PRO A 83 -4.85 -6.45 -16.92
N LEU A 84 -6.02 -6.82 -16.41
CA LEU A 84 -7.31 -6.69 -17.11
C LEU A 84 -8.00 -5.33 -16.88
N GLY A 85 -7.35 -4.40 -16.18
CA GLY A 85 -8.00 -3.17 -15.75
C GLY A 85 -8.99 -3.41 -14.60
N THR A 86 -9.57 -2.35 -14.06
CA THR A 86 -10.40 -2.45 -12.86
C THR A 86 -11.71 -3.21 -13.10
N ALA A 87 -12.42 -2.93 -14.20
CA ALA A 87 -13.67 -3.59 -14.52
C ALA A 87 -13.47 -5.00 -15.09
N GLY A 88 -12.48 -5.21 -15.97
CA GLY A 88 -12.14 -6.53 -16.51
C GLY A 88 -11.76 -7.53 -15.42
N SER A 89 -11.02 -7.07 -14.40
CA SER A 89 -10.69 -7.88 -13.21
C SER A 89 -11.93 -8.33 -12.46
N VAL A 90 -12.89 -7.42 -12.27
CA VAL A 90 -14.18 -7.73 -11.61
C VAL A 90 -15.00 -8.70 -12.47
N ARG A 91 -15.06 -8.52 -13.79
CA ARG A 91 -15.75 -9.46 -14.70
C ARG A 91 -15.21 -10.87 -14.56
N LYS A 92 -13.87 -11.03 -14.57
CA LYS A 92 -13.21 -12.32 -14.36
C LYS A 92 -13.54 -12.92 -12.99
N ALA A 93 -13.51 -12.11 -11.93
CA ALA A 93 -13.77 -12.57 -10.55
C ALA A 93 -15.21 -12.99 -10.31
N VAL A 94 -16.18 -12.35 -10.96
CA VAL A 94 -17.60 -12.70 -10.85
C VAL A 94 -17.91 -13.95 -11.68
N GLY A 95 -17.32 -14.09 -12.87
CA GLY A 95 -17.53 -15.21 -13.77
C GLY A 95 -18.98 -15.30 -14.27
N ALA A 96 -19.49 -16.53 -14.37
CA ALA A 96 -20.86 -16.79 -14.83
C ALA A 96 -21.95 -16.54 -13.76
N ASP A 97 -21.57 -16.43 -12.48
CA ASP A 97 -22.48 -16.17 -11.34
C ASP A 97 -22.70 -14.69 -11.15
N ALA A 98 -23.28 -14.03 -12.15
CA ALA A 98 -23.57 -12.60 -12.08
C ALA A 98 -24.74 -12.35 -11.12
N ARG A 99 -24.39 -12.01 -9.87
CA ARG A 99 -25.31 -11.49 -8.85
C ARG A 99 -25.03 -10.03 -8.63
N ARG A 100 -25.95 -9.30 -7.99
CA ARG A 100 -25.63 -7.94 -7.49
C ARG A 100 -24.32 -7.99 -6.72
N THR A 101 -23.37 -7.19 -7.14
CA THR A 101 -22.00 -7.24 -6.62
C THR A 101 -21.60 -5.90 -6.03
N ILE A 102 -21.06 -5.93 -4.81
CA ILE A 102 -20.34 -4.80 -4.23
C ILE A 102 -18.88 -4.93 -4.67
N VAL A 103 -18.35 -3.90 -5.30
CA VAL A 103 -16.93 -3.78 -5.60
C VAL A 103 -16.31 -2.78 -4.64
N ILE A 104 -15.16 -3.11 -4.06
CA ILE A 104 -14.40 -2.21 -3.19
C ILE A 104 -12.92 -2.21 -3.58
N SER A 105 -12.30 -1.02 -3.57
CA SER A 105 -10.86 -0.90 -3.75
C SER A 105 -10.14 -1.40 -2.49
N GLY A 106 -9.21 -2.36 -2.65
CA GLY A 106 -8.49 -3.00 -1.55
C GLY A 106 -7.34 -2.16 -0.97
N ASP A 107 -7.23 -0.91 -1.37
CA ASP A 107 -6.13 0.00 -1.06
C ASP A 107 -6.61 1.33 -0.45
N ALA A 108 -7.87 1.42 -0.06
CA ALA A 108 -8.43 2.58 0.61
C ALA A 108 -8.90 2.25 2.03
N MET A 109 -8.63 3.15 2.97
CA MET A 109 -9.20 3.07 4.32
C MET A 109 -10.54 3.78 4.35
N THR A 110 -11.60 3.10 4.84
CA THR A 110 -12.94 3.65 4.90
C THR A 110 -13.80 2.96 5.95
N ASP A 111 -14.74 3.71 6.53
CA ASP A 111 -15.82 3.21 7.37
C ASP A 111 -17.21 3.50 6.75
N ALA A 112 -17.28 3.54 5.41
CA ALA A 112 -18.51 3.81 4.67
C ALA A 112 -19.65 2.85 5.05
N ASP A 113 -20.85 3.37 5.14
CA ASP A 113 -22.04 2.56 5.41
C ASP A 113 -22.56 1.89 4.12
N LEU A 114 -22.13 0.63 3.91
CA LEU A 114 -22.54 -0.15 2.74
C LEU A 114 -24.03 -0.53 2.79
N THR A 115 -24.65 -0.58 3.97
CA THR A 115 -26.08 -0.86 4.11
C THR A 115 -26.90 0.32 3.63
N GLU A 116 -26.55 1.55 4.02
CA GLU A 116 -27.19 2.76 3.51
C GLU A 116 -27.01 2.91 2.00
N ALA A 117 -25.79 2.66 1.48
CA ALA A 117 -25.50 2.70 0.05
C ALA A 117 -26.36 1.68 -0.72
N MET A 118 -26.54 0.47 -0.17
CA MET A 118 -27.39 -0.57 -0.76
C MET A 118 -28.88 -0.19 -0.71
N CYS A 119 -29.36 0.42 0.38
CA CYS A 119 -30.73 0.94 0.48
C CYS A 119 -30.97 2.04 -0.56
N PHE A 120 -30.05 2.96 -0.70
CA PHE A 120 -30.09 4.01 -1.73
C PHE A 120 -30.16 3.41 -3.13
N HIS A 121 -29.28 2.45 -3.44
CA HIS A 121 -29.22 1.75 -4.72
C HIS A 121 -30.59 1.15 -5.10
N LYS A 122 -31.19 0.40 -4.18
CA LYS A 122 -32.52 -0.20 -4.37
C LYS A 122 -33.63 0.85 -4.54
N ALA A 123 -33.63 1.87 -3.70
CA ALA A 123 -34.66 2.92 -3.73
C ALA A 123 -34.62 3.73 -5.03
N ARG A 124 -33.47 3.84 -5.68
CA ARG A 124 -33.30 4.55 -6.96
C ARG A 124 -33.53 3.64 -8.18
N GLY A 125 -33.66 2.33 -8.00
CA GLY A 125 -33.65 1.38 -9.13
C GLY A 125 -32.37 1.54 -9.97
N ALA A 126 -31.26 1.73 -9.30
CA ALA A 126 -29.99 1.99 -9.97
C ALA A 126 -29.43 0.73 -10.63
N ALA A 127 -28.89 0.85 -11.85
CA ALA A 127 -28.05 -0.19 -12.43
C ALA A 127 -26.63 -0.15 -11.82
N VAL A 128 -26.14 1.06 -11.53
CA VAL A 128 -24.88 1.30 -10.83
C VAL A 128 -25.08 2.37 -9.76
N THR A 129 -24.55 2.09 -8.57
CA THR A 129 -24.32 3.14 -7.57
C THR A 129 -22.83 3.27 -7.31
N ILE A 130 -22.30 4.48 -7.46
CA ILE A 130 -20.93 4.85 -7.13
C ILE A 130 -20.97 5.55 -5.78
N VAL A 131 -20.22 5.07 -4.79
CA VAL A 131 -20.04 5.79 -3.53
C VAL A 131 -19.08 6.95 -3.78
N LEU A 132 -19.51 8.15 -3.42
CA LEU A 132 -18.78 9.39 -3.63
C LEU A 132 -18.42 10.05 -2.32
N LYS A 133 -17.27 10.72 -2.27
CA LYS A 133 -16.80 11.51 -1.12
C LYS A 133 -16.43 12.91 -1.57
N ARG A 134 -16.81 13.94 -0.77
CA ARG A 134 -16.32 15.30 -1.00
C ARG A 134 -14.85 15.39 -0.62
N VAL A 135 -14.04 15.93 -1.53
CA VAL A 135 -12.59 16.09 -1.36
C VAL A 135 -12.14 17.51 -1.68
N SER A 136 -11.07 17.96 -1.05
CA SER A 136 -10.49 19.29 -1.30
C SER A 136 -9.68 19.38 -2.59
N VAL A 137 -9.13 18.25 -3.07
CA VAL A 137 -8.28 18.18 -4.29
C VAL A 137 -8.86 17.15 -5.25
N PRO A 138 -9.89 17.51 -6.05
CA PRO A 138 -10.59 16.56 -6.92
C PRO A 138 -9.76 16.05 -8.10
N THR A 139 -8.72 16.78 -8.51
CA THR A 139 -7.87 16.44 -9.67
C THR A 139 -7.09 15.13 -9.55
N GLU A 140 -6.99 14.60 -8.34
CA GLU A 140 -6.28 13.34 -8.08
C GLU A 140 -7.17 12.10 -8.30
N TYR A 141 -8.48 12.29 -8.45
CA TYR A 141 -9.48 11.21 -8.47
C TYR A 141 -10.37 11.28 -9.71
N GLY A 142 -11.12 10.21 -9.95
CA GLY A 142 -12.30 10.26 -10.80
C GLY A 142 -13.38 11.14 -10.12
N VAL A 143 -14.00 12.05 -10.87
CA VAL A 143 -14.96 13.01 -10.33
C VAL A 143 -16.31 12.84 -11.02
N ALA A 144 -17.37 12.79 -10.22
CA ALA A 144 -18.73 12.65 -10.70
C ALA A 144 -19.52 13.97 -10.55
N MET A 145 -20.39 14.24 -11.53
CA MET A 145 -21.39 15.31 -11.46
C MET A 145 -22.78 14.69 -11.35
N THR A 146 -23.53 15.11 -10.35
CA THR A 146 -24.87 14.58 -10.07
C THR A 146 -25.94 15.67 -10.19
N ASP A 147 -27.14 15.26 -10.54
CA ASP A 147 -28.34 16.10 -10.37
C ASP A 147 -28.82 16.12 -8.90
N SER A 148 -29.88 16.86 -8.63
CA SER A 148 -30.48 16.96 -7.29
C SER A 148 -31.04 15.63 -6.73
N LYS A 149 -31.22 14.63 -7.59
CA LYS A 149 -31.67 13.28 -7.21
C LYS A 149 -30.51 12.30 -7.04
N GLY A 150 -29.27 12.77 -7.24
CA GLY A 150 -28.06 11.94 -7.17
C GLY A 150 -27.77 11.16 -8.46
N ARG A 151 -28.51 11.39 -9.56
CA ARG A 151 -28.22 10.74 -10.84
C ARG A 151 -26.96 11.35 -11.45
N ILE A 152 -25.98 10.51 -11.81
CA ILE A 152 -24.74 10.95 -12.45
C ILE A 152 -25.03 11.25 -13.93
N TYR A 153 -24.66 12.43 -14.38
CA TYR A 153 -24.77 12.82 -15.78
C TYR A 153 -23.41 13.04 -16.45
N ARG A 154 -22.33 13.18 -15.67
CA ARG A 154 -20.96 13.29 -16.16
C ARG A 154 -19.99 12.66 -15.20
N PHE A 155 -18.98 11.98 -15.74
CA PHE A 155 -17.87 11.38 -14.99
C PHE A 155 -16.56 11.73 -15.70
N LEU A 156 -15.55 12.19 -14.96
CA LEU A 156 -14.24 12.56 -15.48
C LEU A 156 -13.16 11.87 -14.64
N GLU A 157 -12.26 11.16 -15.28
CA GLU A 157 -11.12 10.52 -14.61
C GLU A 157 -9.93 11.48 -14.58
N LYS A 158 -9.52 11.88 -13.36
CA LYS A 158 -8.39 12.79 -13.10
C LYS A 158 -8.41 14.04 -13.99
N PRO A 159 -9.45 14.87 -13.87
CA PRO A 159 -9.63 16.03 -14.72
C PRO A 159 -8.53 17.07 -14.50
N MET A 160 -8.24 17.89 -15.49
CA MET A 160 -7.45 19.10 -15.29
C MET A 160 -8.22 20.09 -14.41
N LEU A 161 -7.52 20.98 -13.72
CA LEU A 161 -8.15 21.93 -12.79
C LEU A 161 -9.25 22.78 -13.47
N SER A 162 -9.07 23.13 -14.75
CA SER A 162 -10.05 23.85 -15.57
C SER A 162 -11.31 23.04 -15.91
N GLU A 163 -11.28 21.72 -15.75
CA GLU A 163 -12.41 20.81 -16.04
C GLU A 163 -13.17 20.39 -14.79
N VAL A 164 -12.69 20.80 -13.59
CA VAL A 164 -13.30 20.43 -12.32
C VAL A 164 -14.47 21.35 -12.00
N PHE A 165 -15.68 20.79 -12.02
CA PHE A 165 -16.92 21.47 -11.60
C PHE A 165 -17.62 20.76 -10.46
N SER A 166 -16.95 19.78 -9.80
CA SER A 166 -17.50 19.00 -8.70
C SER A 166 -16.37 18.59 -7.77
N ASP A 167 -16.65 18.52 -6.48
CA ASP A 167 -15.77 18.02 -5.42
C ASP A 167 -16.07 16.56 -5.05
N LEU A 168 -16.97 15.88 -5.79
CA LEU A 168 -17.41 14.52 -5.53
C LEU A 168 -16.45 13.49 -6.17
N ALA A 169 -15.50 13.01 -5.38
CA ALA A 169 -14.53 12.00 -5.79
C ALA A 169 -15.13 10.59 -5.76
N ASN A 170 -14.74 9.78 -6.71
CA ASN A 170 -15.00 8.35 -6.77
C ASN A 170 -14.15 7.64 -5.71
N THR A 171 -14.81 6.94 -4.78
CA THR A 171 -14.14 6.22 -3.70
C THR A 171 -13.61 4.84 -4.07
N GLY A 172 -13.93 4.34 -5.28
CA GLY A 172 -13.62 2.96 -5.65
C GLY A 172 -14.58 1.94 -5.03
N ILE A 173 -15.73 2.39 -4.52
CA ILE A 173 -16.80 1.51 -3.99
C ILE A 173 -18.01 1.61 -4.92
N TYR A 174 -18.43 0.45 -5.45
CA TYR A 174 -19.52 0.37 -6.40
C TYR A 174 -20.53 -0.69 -6.01
N ILE A 175 -21.80 -0.47 -6.34
CA ILE A 175 -22.85 -1.49 -6.32
C ILE A 175 -23.31 -1.67 -7.76
N LEU A 176 -23.15 -2.87 -8.29
CA LEU A 176 -23.40 -3.21 -9.69
C LEU A 176 -24.51 -4.25 -9.77
N GLU A 177 -25.49 -4.00 -10.65
CA GLU A 177 -26.45 -5.04 -11.04
C GLU A 177 -25.83 -6.03 -12.03
N PRO A 178 -26.36 -7.27 -12.12
CA PRO A 178 -25.81 -8.31 -13.00
C PRO A 178 -25.68 -7.88 -14.46
N GLU A 179 -26.67 -7.20 -14.99
CA GLU A 179 -26.70 -6.71 -16.37
C GLU A 179 -25.58 -5.73 -16.72
N VAL A 180 -25.03 -5.02 -15.72
CA VAL A 180 -23.88 -4.13 -15.90
C VAL A 180 -22.59 -4.93 -16.01
N ILE A 181 -22.45 -5.96 -15.18
CA ILE A 181 -21.27 -6.83 -15.17
C ILE A 181 -21.17 -7.61 -16.49
N GLU A 182 -22.29 -8.07 -17.03
CA GLU A 182 -22.36 -8.78 -18.31
C GLU A 182 -21.94 -7.93 -19.51
N ARG A 183 -22.01 -6.59 -19.41
CA ARG A 183 -21.55 -5.66 -20.45
C ARG A 183 -20.04 -5.49 -20.52
N ILE A 184 -19.33 -5.92 -19.50
CA ILE A 184 -17.86 -5.83 -19.45
C ILE A 184 -17.31 -6.97 -20.34
N PRO A 185 -16.48 -6.64 -21.36
CA PRO A 185 -15.88 -7.66 -22.22
C PRO A 185 -15.06 -8.67 -21.43
N GLU A 186 -15.23 -9.94 -21.73
CA GLU A 186 -14.51 -11.02 -21.05
C GLU A 186 -13.09 -11.15 -21.58
N GLY A 187 -12.10 -11.18 -20.68
CA GLY A 187 -10.69 -11.36 -21.03
C GLY A 187 -10.01 -10.12 -21.61
N GLU A 188 -10.71 -9.01 -21.73
CA GLU A 188 -10.14 -7.75 -22.25
C GLU A 188 -9.80 -6.77 -21.12
N LYS A 189 -8.85 -5.90 -21.41
CA LYS A 189 -8.52 -4.79 -20.50
C LYS A 189 -9.63 -3.76 -20.55
N TYR A 190 -10.35 -3.59 -19.46
CA TYR A 190 -11.49 -2.68 -19.35
C TYR A 190 -11.49 -2.00 -17.97
N ASP A 191 -11.71 -0.68 -17.96
CA ASP A 191 -11.63 0.14 -16.74
C ASP A 191 -13.00 0.73 -16.39
N PHE A 192 -13.34 0.77 -15.09
CA PHE A 192 -14.60 1.37 -14.64
C PHE A 192 -14.73 2.83 -15.05
N SER A 193 -13.70 3.61 -14.77
CA SER A 193 -13.74 5.07 -14.91
C SER A 193 -13.57 5.54 -16.35
N LYS A 194 -12.75 4.82 -17.13
CA LYS A 194 -12.40 5.23 -18.51
C LYS A 194 -13.35 4.65 -19.55
N ASP A 195 -13.84 3.42 -19.30
CA ASP A 195 -14.58 2.68 -20.30
C ASP A 195 -16.04 2.47 -19.90
N LEU A 196 -16.30 1.79 -18.75
CA LEU A 196 -17.63 1.37 -18.36
C LEU A 196 -18.56 2.54 -18.05
N PHE A 197 -18.19 3.41 -17.11
CA PHE A 197 -19.08 4.49 -16.69
C PHE A 197 -19.41 5.47 -17.84
N PRO A 198 -18.45 5.90 -18.66
CA PRO A 198 -18.79 6.71 -19.85
C PRO A 198 -19.74 6.00 -20.81
N ALA A 199 -19.58 4.69 -21.06
CA ALA A 199 -20.48 3.92 -21.92
C ALA A 199 -21.90 3.87 -21.36
N LEU A 200 -22.07 3.56 -20.06
CA LEU A 200 -23.37 3.52 -19.40
C LEU A 200 -24.08 4.90 -19.40
N LEU A 201 -23.33 5.97 -19.20
CA LEU A 201 -23.88 7.34 -19.24
C LEU A 201 -24.35 7.71 -20.67
N LYS A 202 -23.59 7.34 -21.71
CA LYS A 202 -23.98 7.53 -23.11
C LYS A 202 -25.28 6.80 -23.46
N GLU A 203 -25.45 5.58 -22.91
CA GLU A 203 -26.67 4.79 -23.06
C GLU A 203 -27.82 5.23 -22.14
N LYS A 204 -27.60 6.29 -21.33
CA LYS A 204 -28.57 6.83 -20.38
C LYS A 204 -29.03 5.81 -19.32
N MET A 205 -28.20 4.83 -19.00
CA MET A 205 -28.48 3.88 -17.92
C MET A 205 -28.60 4.61 -16.56
N PRO A 206 -29.35 4.03 -15.59
CA PRO A 206 -29.54 4.64 -14.28
C PRO A 206 -28.29 4.48 -13.40
N VAL A 207 -27.30 5.38 -13.58
CA VAL A 207 -26.08 5.48 -12.79
C VAL A 207 -26.28 6.57 -11.74
N TYR A 208 -26.09 6.22 -10.46
CA TYR A 208 -26.30 7.14 -9.34
C TYR A 208 -25.03 7.26 -8.48
N GLY A 209 -24.87 8.43 -7.86
CA GLY A 209 -23.85 8.71 -6.85
C GLY A 209 -24.48 8.74 -5.46
N TYR A 210 -23.98 7.91 -4.56
CA TYR A 210 -24.29 7.97 -3.14
C TYR A 210 -23.18 8.74 -2.43
N VAL A 211 -23.47 9.94 -1.95
CA VAL A 211 -22.48 10.77 -1.24
C VAL A 211 -22.42 10.36 0.22
N THR A 212 -21.24 9.93 0.67
CA THR A 212 -21.01 9.54 2.07
C THR A 212 -20.28 10.65 2.84
N ASP A 213 -20.70 10.85 4.09
CA ASP A 213 -19.99 11.70 5.06
C ASP A 213 -18.97 10.91 5.88
N ARG A 214 -18.99 9.57 5.78
CA ARG A 214 -18.07 8.67 6.47
C ARG A 214 -16.63 8.89 6.00
N TYR A 215 -15.68 8.39 6.79
CA TYR A 215 -14.26 8.48 6.44
C TYR A 215 -13.94 7.72 5.15
N TRP A 216 -13.07 8.29 4.35
CA TRP A 216 -12.46 7.64 3.20
C TRP A 216 -11.12 8.31 2.89
N CYS A 217 -10.09 7.50 2.68
CA CYS A 217 -8.75 7.91 2.28
C CYS A 217 -8.14 6.86 1.33
N ASP A 218 -7.82 7.25 0.11
CA ASP A 218 -6.99 6.44 -0.78
C ASP A 218 -5.55 6.48 -0.28
N ILE A 219 -4.93 5.30 -0.10
CA ILE A 219 -3.54 5.18 0.33
C ILE A 219 -2.66 5.17 -0.92
N GLY A 220 -2.66 6.28 -1.65
CA GLY A 220 -2.01 6.39 -2.94
C GLY A 220 -0.51 6.64 -2.90
N ASP A 221 -0.01 7.30 -1.85
CA ASP A 221 1.39 7.68 -1.64
C ASP A 221 1.77 7.74 -0.15
N ILE A 222 3.03 8.04 0.13
CA ILE A 222 3.58 8.09 1.49
C ILE A 222 2.89 9.16 2.37
N ALA A 223 2.50 10.29 1.80
CA ALA A 223 1.85 11.36 2.54
C ALA A 223 0.44 10.95 2.96
N GLN A 224 -0.34 10.36 2.04
CA GLN A 224 -1.68 9.82 2.29
C GLN A 224 -1.63 8.63 3.26
N TYR A 225 -0.64 7.75 3.15
CA TYR A 225 -0.39 6.66 4.10
C TYR A 225 -0.22 7.18 5.54
N LYS A 226 0.63 8.18 5.74
CA LYS A 226 0.84 8.80 7.06
C LYS A 226 -0.39 9.57 7.55
N ALA A 227 -1.11 10.23 6.64
CA ALA A 227 -2.35 10.92 6.97
C ALA A 227 -3.43 9.96 7.44
N ALA A 228 -3.61 8.82 6.78
CA ALA A 228 -4.57 7.79 7.18
C ALA A 228 -4.30 7.27 8.61
N GLN A 229 -3.04 6.97 8.95
CA GLN A 229 -2.69 6.53 10.31
C GLN A 229 -2.97 7.61 11.36
N ARG A 230 -2.65 8.87 11.06
CA ARG A 230 -2.96 9.99 11.95
C ARG A 230 -4.46 10.15 12.15
N ASP A 231 -5.25 10.11 11.07
CA ASP A 231 -6.70 10.26 11.14
C ASP A 231 -7.35 9.13 11.93
N MET A 232 -6.81 7.91 11.84
CA MET A 232 -7.25 6.78 12.68
C MET A 232 -6.94 7.02 14.16
N LEU A 233 -5.73 7.49 14.49
CA LEU A 233 -5.35 7.82 15.87
C LEU A 233 -6.16 8.99 16.45
N ASP A 234 -6.57 9.95 15.61
CA ASP A 234 -7.48 11.05 15.97
C ASP A 234 -8.95 10.59 16.12
N GLY A 235 -9.26 9.32 15.81
CA GLY A 235 -10.64 8.80 15.89
C GLY A 235 -11.54 9.27 14.76
N ARG A 236 -11.00 9.79 13.65
CA ARG A 236 -11.78 10.26 12.49
C ARG A 236 -12.35 9.12 11.66
N CYS A 237 -11.77 7.94 11.77
CA CYS A 237 -12.21 6.72 11.12
C CYS A 237 -12.54 5.67 12.16
N ALA A 238 -13.69 5.04 12.06
CA ALA A 238 -14.03 3.90 12.90
C ALA A 238 -13.29 2.64 12.40
N PHE A 239 -12.56 1.99 13.29
CA PHE A 239 -11.83 0.74 12.99
C PHE A 239 -11.87 -0.22 14.16
N THR A 240 -11.65 -1.49 13.89
CA THR A 240 -11.53 -2.52 14.91
C THR A 240 -10.07 -2.75 15.27
N THR A 241 -9.73 -2.70 16.56
CA THR A 241 -8.40 -2.98 17.07
C THR A 241 -8.47 -3.78 18.37
N ALA A 242 -7.46 -4.58 18.63
CA ALA A 242 -7.26 -5.25 19.92
C ALA A 242 -6.57 -4.33 20.95
N ALA A 243 -6.02 -3.19 20.53
CA ALA A 243 -5.31 -2.27 21.41
C ALA A 243 -6.27 -1.60 22.42
N LYS A 244 -5.77 -1.42 23.64
CA LYS A 244 -6.44 -0.66 24.70
C LYS A 244 -5.87 0.74 24.78
N GLN A 245 -6.73 1.72 24.91
CA GLN A 245 -6.30 3.11 25.05
C GLN A 245 -5.93 3.43 26.50
N LYS A 246 -4.73 3.97 26.71
CA LYS A 246 -4.25 4.41 28.01
C LYS A 246 -3.42 5.72 27.80
N ASP A 247 -3.80 6.78 28.49
CA ASP A 247 -3.10 8.09 28.48
C ASP A 247 -2.77 8.63 27.06
N GLY A 248 -3.73 8.43 26.12
CA GLY A 248 -3.58 8.82 24.71
C GLY A 248 -2.79 7.85 23.83
N ALA A 249 -2.21 6.80 24.40
CA ALA A 249 -1.56 5.74 23.66
C ALA A 249 -2.51 4.54 23.46
N TRP A 250 -2.47 3.93 22.27
CA TRP A 250 -3.12 2.67 21.96
C TRP A 250 -2.09 1.54 22.13
N ILE A 251 -2.35 0.57 23.02
CA ILE A 251 -1.39 -0.46 23.36
C ILE A 251 -2.04 -1.83 23.19
N GLU A 252 -1.45 -2.70 22.38
CA GLU A 252 -1.87 -4.09 22.22
C GLU A 252 -1.34 -4.96 23.38
N ASP A 253 -2.03 -6.05 23.65
CA ASP A 253 -1.61 -7.03 24.65
C ASP A 253 -0.26 -7.65 24.26
N GLY A 254 0.62 -7.85 25.25
CA GLY A 254 1.97 -8.41 25.06
C GLY A 254 3.06 -7.37 24.76
N ALA A 255 2.74 -6.09 24.61
CA ALA A 255 3.75 -5.04 24.55
C ALA A 255 4.48 -4.90 25.90
N VAL A 256 5.81 -4.76 25.88
CA VAL A 256 6.67 -4.58 27.04
C VAL A 256 7.21 -3.14 27.03
N ILE A 257 6.75 -2.33 27.98
CA ILE A 257 7.09 -0.91 28.08
C ILE A 257 7.78 -0.67 29.41
N SER A 258 9.01 -0.13 29.36
CA SER A 258 9.76 0.24 30.58
C SER A 258 9.00 1.30 31.39
N GLU A 259 9.11 1.27 32.70
CA GLU A 259 8.53 2.30 33.59
C GLU A 259 9.10 3.70 33.31
N SER A 260 10.33 3.78 32.80
CA SER A 260 11.00 5.03 32.41
C SER A 260 10.79 5.41 30.94
N ALA A 261 9.99 4.66 30.19
CA ALA A 261 9.60 5.05 28.84
C ALA A 261 8.51 6.13 28.87
N GLU A 262 8.63 7.11 27.98
CA GLU A 262 7.64 8.18 27.83
C GLU A 262 6.80 7.94 26.57
N LEU A 263 5.50 7.69 26.77
CA LEU A 263 4.52 7.61 25.68
C LEU A 263 3.71 8.90 25.65
N LEU A 264 4.01 9.76 24.68
CA LEU A 264 3.32 11.04 24.48
C LEU A 264 2.36 10.92 23.31
N GLY A 265 1.09 10.53 23.61
CA GLY A 265 0.06 10.27 22.60
C GLY A 265 -0.36 11.47 21.76
N PRO A 266 -1.11 11.23 20.66
CA PRO A 266 -1.60 9.94 20.22
C PRO A 266 -0.51 9.08 19.58
N CYS A 267 -0.35 7.83 20.02
CA CYS A 267 0.57 6.85 19.46
C CYS A 267 0.00 5.44 19.53
N TYR A 268 0.60 4.49 18.81
CA TYR A 268 0.18 3.08 18.77
C TYR A 268 1.36 2.17 19.03
N ILE A 269 1.19 1.19 19.93
CA ILE A 269 2.20 0.20 20.28
C ILE A 269 1.65 -1.19 20.02
N GLY A 270 2.26 -1.92 19.11
CA GLY A 270 1.87 -3.25 18.68
C GLY A 270 2.24 -4.35 19.65
N SER A 271 1.62 -5.51 19.47
CA SER A 271 1.83 -6.71 20.27
C SER A 271 3.28 -7.16 20.24
N GLY A 272 3.84 -7.53 21.40
CA GLY A 272 5.22 -7.97 21.51
C GLY A 272 6.27 -6.89 21.23
N ALA A 273 5.87 -5.64 21.06
CA ALA A 273 6.81 -4.53 20.93
C ALA A 273 7.52 -4.28 22.27
N GLU A 274 8.81 -3.98 22.24
CA GLU A 274 9.63 -3.68 23.40
C GLU A 274 10.08 -2.20 23.34
N VAL A 275 9.65 -1.40 24.31
CA VAL A 275 10.05 0.01 24.45
C VAL A 275 10.87 0.14 25.72
N SER A 276 12.19 0.38 25.58
CA SER A 276 13.11 0.61 26.70
C SER A 276 12.92 2.05 27.23
N GLU A 277 13.92 2.62 27.91
CA GLU A 277 13.94 4.01 28.36
C GLU A 277 14.00 4.98 27.17
N ALA A 278 12.90 5.13 26.46
CA ALA A 278 12.79 5.84 25.17
C ALA A 278 11.54 6.75 25.14
N VAL A 279 11.52 7.70 24.22
CA VAL A 279 10.38 8.61 24.01
C VAL A 279 9.66 8.24 22.71
N VAL A 280 8.38 7.89 22.82
CA VAL A 280 7.51 7.66 21.67
C VAL A 280 6.40 8.71 21.65
N SER A 281 6.40 9.60 20.68
CA SER A 281 5.53 10.76 20.68
C SER A 281 4.79 11.00 19.36
N ASP A 282 3.79 11.87 19.41
CA ASP A 282 3.02 12.44 18.30
C ASP A 282 2.83 11.54 17.09
N TYR A 283 1.74 10.80 17.03
CA TYR A 283 1.36 9.99 15.87
C TYR A 283 2.41 8.94 15.46
N SER A 284 3.25 8.50 16.42
CA SER A 284 4.15 7.39 16.16
C SER A 284 3.41 6.06 16.26
N VAL A 285 3.74 5.15 15.36
CA VAL A 285 3.20 3.78 15.30
C VAL A 285 4.36 2.82 15.43
N VAL A 286 4.32 1.96 16.45
CA VAL A 286 5.32 0.93 16.72
C VAL A 286 4.73 -0.41 16.35
N GLY A 287 5.35 -1.09 15.40
CA GLY A 287 4.91 -2.37 14.85
C GLY A 287 5.06 -3.52 15.84
N SER A 288 4.33 -4.60 15.58
CA SER A 288 4.43 -5.82 16.39
C SER A 288 5.86 -6.36 16.40
N GLY A 289 6.35 -6.77 17.59
CA GLY A 289 7.71 -7.27 17.75
C GLY A 289 8.83 -6.24 17.53
N ALA A 290 8.51 -4.97 17.29
CA ALA A 290 9.51 -3.92 17.14
C ALA A 290 10.22 -3.61 18.47
N ARG A 291 11.50 -3.23 18.40
CA ARG A 291 12.32 -2.95 19.59
C ARG A 291 12.91 -1.57 19.53
N ILE A 292 12.73 -0.80 20.60
CA ILE A 292 13.25 0.55 20.74
C ILE A 292 14.23 0.59 21.90
N GLY A 293 15.50 0.90 21.59
CA GLY A 293 16.59 1.00 22.53
C GLY A 293 16.54 2.27 23.40
N ARG A 294 17.27 2.21 24.51
CA ARG A 294 17.41 3.28 25.50
C ARG A 294 17.85 4.60 24.87
N GLY A 295 17.29 5.70 25.35
CA GLY A 295 17.65 7.07 24.93
C GLY A 295 17.17 7.43 23.52
N SER A 296 16.46 6.54 22.84
CA SER A 296 15.94 6.81 21.50
C SER A 296 14.66 7.63 21.54
N SER A 297 14.44 8.45 20.49
CA SER A 297 13.28 9.33 20.37
C SER A 297 12.60 9.19 19.02
N LEU A 298 11.31 8.85 19.05
CA LEU A 298 10.47 8.69 17.90
C LEU A 298 9.37 9.76 17.88
N LYS A 299 9.21 10.45 16.74
CA LYS A 299 8.15 11.43 16.53
C LYS A 299 7.57 11.30 15.13
N ARG A 300 6.24 11.11 15.00
CA ARG A 300 5.54 10.92 13.72
C ARG A 300 6.16 9.83 12.86
N THR A 301 6.68 8.80 13.51
CA THR A 301 7.46 7.73 12.91
C THR A 301 6.64 6.45 12.89
N VAL A 302 6.71 5.73 11.79
CA VAL A 302 6.07 4.41 11.63
C VAL A 302 7.16 3.35 11.62
N LEU A 303 7.16 2.51 12.60
CA LEU A 303 7.93 1.27 12.65
C LEU A 303 7.00 0.13 12.26
N MET A 304 7.31 -0.61 11.20
CA MET A 304 6.59 -1.83 10.85
C MET A 304 7.08 -3.00 11.70
N GLU A 305 6.54 -4.17 11.44
CA GLU A 305 6.80 -5.39 12.20
C GLU A 305 8.30 -5.73 12.28
N ASN A 306 8.74 -6.20 13.46
CA ASN A 306 10.10 -6.68 13.75
C ASN A 306 11.24 -5.68 13.48
N THR A 307 10.96 -4.38 13.39
CA THR A 307 11.99 -3.35 13.25
C THR A 307 12.83 -3.21 14.53
N ARG A 308 14.08 -2.76 14.39
CA ARG A 308 14.99 -2.55 15.52
C ARG A 308 15.58 -1.15 15.47
N VAL A 309 15.37 -0.41 16.53
CA VAL A 309 15.99 0.89 16.78
C VAL A 309 16.89 0.74 17.99
N ARG A 310 18.21 0.91 17.80
CA ARG A 310 19.21 0.79 18.88
C ARG A 310 19.23 2.08 19.73
N GLU A 311 20.15 2.16 20.66
CA GLU A 311 20.23 3.22 21.66
C GLU A 311 20.54 4.58 21.04
N ASN A 312 19.99 5.65 21.64
CA ASN A 312 20.27 7.05 21.29
C ASN A 312 20.00 7.40 19.82
N ALA A 313 19.10 6.70 19.17
CA ALA A 313 18.69 7.02 17.79
C ALA A 313 17.55 8.05 17.78
N GLU A 314 17.56 8.94 16.79
CA GLU A 314 16.53 9.97 16.61
C GLU A 314 15.77 9.77 15.30
N LEU A 315 14.46 9.49 15.38
CA LEU A 315 13.62 9.28 14.21
C LEU A 315 12.48 10.30 14.16
N ARG A 316 12.45 11.08 13.09
CA ARG A 316 11.45 12.15 12.92
C ARG A 316 10.72 12.02 11.59
N GLY A 317 9.47 11.60 11.64
CA GLY A 317 8.62 11.49 10.45
C GLY A 317 9.08 10.43 9.44
N ALA A 318 9.85 9.45 9.90
CA ALA A 318 10.36 8.34 9.11
C ALA A 318 9.40 7.17 9.06
N ILE A 319 9.62 6.26 8.12
CA ILE A 319 8.96 4.96 8.03
C ILE A 319 10.06 3.90 7.95
N LEU A 320 10.04 2.93 8.86
CA LEU A 320 10.87 1.74 8.82
C LEU A 320 10.01 0.55 8.41
N CYS A 321 10.33 -0.06 7.28
CA CYS A 321 9.65 -1.26 6.81
C CYS A 321 10.06 -2.50 7.64
N GLU A 322 9.34 -3.59 7.46
CA GLU A 322 9.55 -4.85 8.19
C GLU A 322 11.02 -5.26 8.28
N GLY A 323 11.47 -5.59 9.50
CA GLY A 323 12.82 -6.05 9.77
C GLY A 323 13.93 -5.04 9.55
N ALA A 324 13.62 -3.77 9.27
CA ALA A 324 14.64 -2.74 9.13
C ALA A 324 15.32 -2.44 10.48
N GLU A 325 16.63 -2.18 10.44
CA GLU A 325 17.45 -1.91 11.63
C GLU A 325 18.09 -0.53 11.56
N VAL A 326 18.06 0.19 12.67
CA VAL A 326 18.71 1.47 12.87
C VAL A 326 19.66 1.34 14.06
N GLU A 327 20.94 1.51 13.80
CA GLU A 327 21.99 1.39 14.80
C GLU A 327 22.09 2.63 15.70
N SER A 328 22.89 2.48 16.78
CA SER A 328 23.00 3.50 17.83
C SER A 328 23.48 4.85 17.32
N GLY A 329 22.87 5.91 17.81
CA GLY A 329 23.25 7.29 17.49
C GLY A 329 22.82 7.78 16.10
N ALA A 330 22.14 6.95 15.30
CA ALA A 330 21.70 7.36 13.98
C ALA A 330 20.51 8.34 14.03
N SER A 331 20.45 9.24 13.05
CA SER A 331 19.39 10.25 12.89
C SER A 331 18.66 10.08 11.57
N ILE A 332 17.34 9.90 11.61
CA ILE A 332 16.52 9.70 10.41
C ILE A 332 15.44 10.78 10.35
N TYR A 333 15.45 11.54 9.27
CA TYR A 333 14.60 12.72 9.12
C TYR A 333 13.34 12.47 8.28
N SER A 334 12.51 13.51 8.18
CA SER A 334 11.15 13.43 7.67
C SER A 334 11.07 13.05 6.18
N GLY A 335 10.06 12.25 5.82
CA GLY A 335 9.89 11.80 4.43
C GLY A 335 10.77 10.63 4.03
N THR A 336 11.62 10.15 4.95
CA THR A 336 12.49 8.99 4.73
C THR A 336 11.72 7.68 4.88
N VAL A 337 12.01 6.72 4.00
CA VAL A 337 11.55 5.33 4.12
C VAL A 337 12.75 4.40 4.10
N ILE A 338 12.92 3.62 5.16
CA ILE A 338 13.92 2.56 5.24
C ILE A 338 13.24 1.25 4.84
N GLY A 339 13.64 0.70 3.69
CA GLY A 339 13.06 -0.51 3.11
C GLY A 339 13.26 -1.76 3.96
N SER A 340 12.49 -2.79 3.68
CA SER A 340 12.50 -4.05 4.45
C SER A 340 13.89 -4.67 4.48
N GLY A 341 14.31 -5.14 5.67
CA GLY A 341 15.60 -5.76 5.88
C GLY A 341 16.82 -4.84 5.69
N SER A 342 16.62 -3.53 5.51
CA SER A 342 17.72 -2.58 5.36
C SER A 342 18.29 -2.18 6.72
N ARG A 343 19.58 -1.82 6.72
CA ARG A 343 20.32 -1.44 7.91
C ARG A 343 20.92 -0.04 7.77
N VAL A 344 20.67 0.81 8.75
CA VAL A 344 21.33 2.11 8.90
C VAL A 344 22.38 1.98 9.99
N GLY A 345 23.65 2.19 9.65
CA GLY A 345 24.81 2.05 10.54
C GLY A 345 24.83 3.08 11.67
N LYS A 346 25.80 2.92 12.59
CA LYS A 346 25.97 3.82 13.72
C LYS A 346 26.26 5.23 13.27
N ASN A 347 25.73 6.21 14.03
CA ASN A 347 25.92 7.65 13.82
C ASN A 347 25.58 8.15 12.42
N CYS A 348 24.87 7.35 11.62
CA CYS A 348 24.49 7.74 10.26
C CYS A 348 23.38 8.79 10.29
N THR A 349 23.38 9.67 9.28
CA THR A 349 22.28 10.61 9.03
C THR A 349 21.58 10.25 7.73
N VAL A 350 20.25 10.01 7.81
CA VAL A 350 19.42 9.90 6.60
C VAL A 350 18.60 11.17 6.46
N CYS A 351 18.95 11.98 5.46
CA CYS A 351 18.38 13.30 5.24
C CYS A 351 16.93 13.27 4.78
N ASN A 352 16.25 14.42 4.88
CA ASN A 352 14.84 14.56 4.50
C ASN A 352 14.56 14.05 3.07
N GLY A 353 13.60 13.15 2.96
CA GLY A 353 13.14 12.61 1.67
C GLY A 353 14.04 11.56 1.04
N ALA A 354 15.24 11.34 1.55
CA ALA A 354 16.09 10.23 1.12
C ALA A 354 15.49 8.90 1.60
N SER A 355 15.64 7.84 0.81
CA SER A 355 15.08 6.52 1.16
C SER A 355 16.06 5.40 0.83
N LEU A 356 16.11 4.39 1.68
CA LEU A 356 16.82 3.16 1.43
C LEU A 356 15.82 2.13 0.88
N TRP A 357 16.12 1.55 -0.27
CA TRP A 357 15.33 0.45 -0.80
C TRP A 357 15.61 -0.85 -0.04
N PRO A 358 14.77 -1.89 -0.15
CA PRO A 358 14.95 -3.12 0.62
C PRO A 358 16.36 -3.72 0.52
N GLU A 359 16.81 -4.32 1.63
CA GLU A 359 18.12 -5.01 1.72
C GLU A 359 19.32 -4.10 1.43
N LYS A 360 19.21 -2.79 1.72
CA LYS A 360 20.32 -1.83 1.61
C LYS A 360 20.97 -1.61 2.96
N GLU A 361 22.28 -1.37 2.93
CA GLU A 361 23.06 -1.05 4.11
C GLU A 361 23.75 0.30 3.92
N LEU A 362 23.58 1.19 4.89
CA LEU A 362 24.36 2.41 5.07
C LEU A 362 25.42 2.11 6.13
N ARG A 363 26.69 2.33 5.82
CA ARG A 363 27.80 2.02 6.73
C ARG A 363 27.87 3.03 7.87
N GLU A 364 28.61 2.70 8.92
CA GLU A 364 28.82 3.58 10.07
C GLU A 364 29.40 4.94 9.64
N ASP A 365 28.95 6.01 10.28
CA ASP A 365 29.37 7.41 10.05
C ASP A 365 29.14 7.93 8.61
N GLU A 366 28.21 7.34 7.87
CA GLU A 366 27.82 7.79 6.51
C GLU A 366 26.53 8.61 6.54
N ASP A 367 26.46 9.64 5.68
CA ASP A 367 25.27 10.43 5.43
C ASP A 367 24.59 9.98 4.12
N CYS A 368 23.26 9.78 4.19
CA CYS A 368 22.44 9.47 3.02
C CYS A 368 21.60 10.70 2.65
N THR A 369 21.96 11.38 1.56
CA THR A 369 21.28 12.59 1.07
C THR A 369 20.35 12.31 -0.11
N GLU A 370 20.47 11.15 -0.75
CA GLU A 370 19.72 10.72 -1.93
C GLU A 370 19.16 9.31 -1.73
N ASN A 371 18.24 8.90 -2.62
CA ASN A 371 17.69 7.56 -2.56
C ASN A 371 18.74 6.50 -2.83
N LEU A 372 18.96 5.61 -1.89
CA LEU A 372 19.78 4.43 -2.07
C LEU A 372 18.89 3.30 -2.60
N GLN A 373 18.74 3.25 -3.91
CA GLN A 373 17.89 2.28 -4.60
C GLN A 373 18.74 1.27 -5.39
N TRP A 374 18.12 0.20 -5.82
CA TRP A 374 18.73 -0.63 -6.85
C TRP A 374 18.70 0.12 -8.18
N GLU A 375 19.79 0.05 -8.91
CA GLU A 375 19.79 0.46 -10.31
C GLU A 375 18.77 -0.43 -11.03
N GLU A 376 17.95 0.12 -11.89
CA GLU A 376 16.87 -0.62 -12.57
C GLU A 376 17.37 -1.84 -13.35
N ASP A 377 18.68 -1.88 -13.66
CA ASP A 377 19.35 -2.96 -14.39
C ASP A 377 20.16 -3.93 -13.52
N THR A 378 20.16 -3.81 -12.19
CA THR A 378 20.82 -4.82 -11.35
C THR A 378 19.89 -6.01 -11.11
N PRO A 379 20.30 -7.24 -11.45
CA PRO A 379 19.51 -8.43 -11.12
C PRO A 379 19.30 -8.54 -9.62
N LYS A 380 18.08 -8.92 -9.20
CA LYS A 380 17.83 -9.23 -7.79
C LYS A 380 18.84 -10.26 -7.29
N PRO A 381 19.42 -10.09 -6.08
CA PRO A 381 20.27 -11.11 -5.49
C PRO A 381 19.51 -12.45 -5.44
N GLY A 382 20.02 -13.47 -6.13
CA GLY A 382 19.45 -14.82 -6.13
C GLY A 382 19.28 -15.49 -7.50
N ILE A 383 19.18 -14.74 -8.59
CA ILE A 383 19.13 -15.31 -9.95
C ILE A 383 20.05 -14.50 -10.86
N MET A 384 21.36 -14.69 -10.72
CA MET A 384 22.34 -14.07 -11.62
C MET A 384 22.46 -14.88 -12.91
N SER A 385 21.61 -14.63 -13.89
CA SER A 385 21.84 -15.05 -15.27
C SER A 385 22.51 -13.96 -16.13
N ARG A 386 22.36 -12.68 -15.77
CA ARG A 386 22.91 -11.53 -16.52
C ARG A 386 23.08 -10.31 -15.63
N ILE A 387 24.19 -9.59 -15.79
CA ILE A 387 24.42 -8.25 -15.24
C ILE A 387 24.44 -7.30 -16.43
N ARG A 388 23.59 -6.26 -16.41
CA ARG A 388 23.51 -5.23 -17.46
C ARG A 388 23.75 -3.86 -16.86
N GLY A 389 24.26 -2.92 -17.66
CA GLY A 389 24.43 -1.54 -17.27
C GLY A 389 24.84 -0.68 -18.45
N TYR A 390 24.77 0.64 -18.27
CA TYR A 390 25.22 1.61 -19.27
C TYR A 390 26.72 1.83 -19.15
N CYS A 391 27.46 1.76 -20.26
CA CYS A 391 28.93 1.78 -20.29
C CYS A 391 29.56 3.02 -19.65
N ASP A 392 28.87 4.14 -19.65
CA ASP A 392 29.34 5.43 -19.14
C ASP A 392 28.84 5.77 -17.72
N ARG A 393 27.91 4.98 -17.17
CA ARG A 393 27.26 5.28 -15.87
C ARG A 393 27.29 4.11 -14.91
N THR A 394 26.74 2.97 -15.31
CA THR A 394 26.51 1.85 -14.39
C THR A 394 27.42 0.65 -14.65
N MET A 395 27.99 0.52 -15.85
CA MET A 395 28.95 -0.52 -16.21
C MET A 395 30.26 0.11 -16.71
N THR A 396 30.99 0.76 -15.79
CA THR A 396 32.31 1.29 -16.12
C THR A 396 33.31 0.16 -16.26
N PRO A 397 34.46 0.34 -16.99
CA PRO A 397 35.50 -0.65 -17.09
C PRO A 397 35.99 -1.18 -15.74
N GLU A 398 36.12 -0.30 -14.73
CA GLU A 398 36.54 -0.67 -13.38
C GLU A 398 35.51 -1.58 -12.71
N ARG A 399 34.22 -1.30 -12.90
CA ARG A 399 33.12 -2.09 -12.34
C ARG A 399 33.03 -3.46 -13.01
N ALA A 400 33.20 -3.53 -14.32
CA ALA A 400 33.28 -4.79 -15.06
C ALA A 400 34.44 -5.68 -14.56
N VAL A 401 35.63 -5.09 -14.32
CA VAL A 401 36.79 -5.79 -13.75
C VAL A 401 36.49 -6.29 -12.34
N ARG A 402 35.83 -5.47 -11.47
CA ARG A 402 35.45 -5.89 -10.11
C ARG A 402 34.45 -7.04 -10.11
N ILE A 403 33.47 -7.03 -11.00
CA ILE A 403 32.48 -8.09 -11.16
C ILE A 403 33.17 -9.37 -11.60
N GLY A 404 34.04 -9.31 -12.62
CA GLY A 404 34.84 -10.44 -13.09
C GLY A 404 35.71 -11.02 -11.98
N ALA A 405 36.38 -10.17 -11.21
CA ALA A 405 37.22 -10.60 -10.09
C ALA A 405 36.42 -11.23 -8.95
N ALA A 406 35.24 -10.71 -8.65
CA ALA A 406 34.32 -11.30 -7.64
C ALA A 406 33.82 -12.67 -8.09
N PHE A 407 33.45 -12.80 -9.36
CA PHE A 407 33.03 -14.08 -9.95
C PHE A 407 34.17 -15.12 -9.93
N ALA A 408 35.39 -14.72 -10.33
CA ALA A 408 36.54 -15.58 -10.26
C ALA A 408 36.84 -16.10 -8.85
N ARG A 409 36.70 -15.23 -7.82
CA ARG A 409 36.90 -15.64 -6.42
C ARG A 409 35.81 -16.59 -5.94
N SER A 410 34.56 -16.38 -6.34
CA SER A 410 33.43 -17.22 -5.92
C SER A 410 33.46 -18.62 -6.53
N SER A 411 34.09 -18.79 -7.69
CA SER A 411 34.17 -20.07 -8.39
C SER A 411 35.16 -21.06 -7.76
N GLY A 412 36.12 -20.60 -6.94
CA GLY A 412 37.10 -21.44 -6.24
C GLY A 412 38.04 -22.25 -7.13
N ARG A 413 38.08 -22.01 -8.45
CA ARG A 413 38.93 -22.72 -9.42
C ARG A 413 39.94 -21.77 -10.00
N LEU A 414 41.21 -22.18 -9.98
CA LEU A 414 42.31 -21.47 -10.63
C LEU A 414 43.11 -22.52 -11.48
N PRO A 415 43.52 -22.17 -12.70
CA PRO A 415 43.23 -20.92 -13.43
C PRO A 415 41.82 -20.87 -14.00
N LEU A 416 41.26 -19.67 -14.09
CA LEU A 416 39.90 -19.41 -14.62
C LEU A 416 40.03 -18.62 -15.93
N GLU A 417 39.53 -19.19 -17.02
CA GLU A 417 39.34 -18.45 -18.27
C GLU A 417 37.92 -17.85 -18.28
N ILE A 418 37.83 -16.54 -18.40
CA ILE A 418 36.54 -15.82 -18.50
C ILE A 418 36.43 -15.31 -19.95
N ALA A 419 35.46 -15.85 -20.69
CA ALA A 419 35.13 -15.32 -22.00
C ALA A 419 34.18 -14.13 -21.81
N VAL A 420 34.58 -12.95 -22.25
CA VAL A 420 33.74 -11.75 -22.32
C VAL A 420 33.28 -11.60 -23.76
N SER A 421 31.99 -11.63 -24.01
CA SER A 421 31.41 -11.37 -25.32
C SER A 421 30.68 -10.05 -25.33
N THR A 422 30.72 -9.32 -26.42
CA THR A 422 29.89 -8.13 -26.65
C THR A 422 28.67 -8.48 -27.50
N ASP A 423 27.62 -7.74 -27.37
CA ASP A 423 26.38 -7.94 -28.13
C ASP A 423 26.46 -7.36 -29.57
N GLY A 424 27.63 -6.88 -29.99
CA GLY A 424 27.82 -6.27 -31.30
C GLY A 424 27.31 -4.84 -31.42
N SER A 425 26.83 -4.23 -30.35
CA SER A 425 26.51 -2.79 -30.33
C SER A 425 27.78 -1.95 -30.40
N GLN A 426 27.72 -0.74 -30.97
CA GLN A 426 28.86 0.20 -31.02
C GLN A 426 29.45 0.53 -29.63
N GLN A 427 28.74 0.19 -28.55
CA GLN A 427 29.15 0.41 -27.16
C GLN A 427 29.72 -0.86 -26.51
N GLY A 428 29.76 -1.97 -27.23
CA GLY A 428 30.21 -3.28 -26.73
C GLY A 428 31.67 -3.60 -27.07
N VAL A 429 32.44 -2.63 -27.55
CA VAL A 429 33.88 -2.79 -27.90
C VAL A 429 34.76 -2.33 -26.75
#